data_6009fe89398f6e0df94b70ca34986cec
#
_entry.id   6009fe89398f6e0df94b70ca34986cec
#
_cell.length_a   1.000
_cell.length_b   1.000
_cell.length_c   1.000
_cell.angle_alpha   90.00
_cell.angle_beta   90.00
_cell.angle_gamma   90.00
#
_symmetry.space_group_name_H-M   'P 1'
#
loop_
_entity.id
_entity.type
_entity.pdbx_description
1 polymer ?
#
loop_
_entity_poly.entity_id
_entity_poly.type
_entity_poly.pdbx_seq_one_letter_code
_entity_poly.pdbx_strand_id
1 'polypeptide(L)'
;MIFGLMYPVICEAFVELSWEEILGMLPIVALFFAIGVAGCAVCGAIFSRVFKKNFFETWAVALGCMVGFPPSLLVAKAAAADLKTNMDLDDETYEAMVAYYQPQIVISGVVTISVETGIIAGILVSLI
;
A
#
# COMPACT_ATOMS: atom_id res chain seq x y z
N MET A 1 -3.48 2.00 20.79
CA MET A 1 -2.56 1.20 21.61
C MET A 1 -1.58 0.37 20.75
N ILE A 2 -1.99 -0.22 19.64
CA ILE A 2 -1.11 -1.00 18.73
C ILE A 2 0.00 -0.15 18.10
N PHE A 3 -0.28 1.10 17.73
CA PHE A 3 0.72 2.02 17.15
C PHE A 3 1.89 2.34 18.10
N GLY A 4 1.65 2.40 19.41
CA GLY A 4 2.70 2.70 20.37
C GLY A 4 3.73 1.57 20.55
N LEU A 5 3.38 0.33 20.20
CA LEU A 5 4.30 -0.83 20.27
C LEU A 5 5.12 -1.02 18.98
N MET A 6 4.63 -0.55 17.83
CA MET A 6 5.36 -0.66 16.56
C MET A 6 6.51 0.35 16.45
N TYR A 7 6.36 1.54 17.04
CA TYR A 7 7.39 2.58 16.99
C TYR A 7 8.73 2.17 17.60
N PRO A 8 8.79 1.59 18.81
CA PRO A 8 10.07 1.17 19.39
C PRO A 8 10.77 0.10 18.56
N VAL A 9 10.05 -0.88 18.06
CA VAL A 9 10.63 -1.97 17.23
C VAL A 9 11.21 -1.44 15.92
N ILE A 10 10.51 -0.50 15.28
CA ILE A 10 11.01 0.13 14.05
C ILE A 10 12.23 1.00 14.35
N CYS A 11 12.20 1.78 15.44
CA CYS A 11 13.33 2.61 15.85
C CYS A 11 14.55 1.78 16.22
N GLU A 12 14.38 0.67 16.92
CA GLU A 12 15.46 -0.24 17.30
C GLU A 12 16.13 -0.85 16.05
N ALA A 13 15.36 -1.31 15.10
CA ALA A 13 15.87 -1.83 13.82
C ALA A 13 16.66 -0.78 13.02
N PHE A 14 16.26 0.51 13.07
CA PHE A 14 16.98 1.58 12.37
C PHE A 14 18.23 2.05 13.11
N VAL A 15 18.29 1.95 14.43
CA VAL A 15 19.45 2.36 15.23
C VAL A 15 20.62 1.39 15.08
N GLU A 16 20.34 0.11 14.83
CA GLU A 16 21.38 -0.90 14.63
C GLU A 16 21.99 -0.89 13.22
N LEU A 17 21.35 -0.24 12.23
CA LEU A 17 21.83 -0.17 10.85
C LEU A 17 22.83 0.95 10.66
N SER A 18 24.02 0.62 10.14
CA SER A 18 25.00 1.63 9.73
C SER A 18 24.56 2.33 8.42
N TRP A 19 25.00 3.57 8.22
CA TRP A 19 24.71 4.33 6.98
C TRP A 19 25.21 3.61 5.72
N GLU A 20 26.31 2.89 5.81
CA GLU A 20 26.88 2.13 4.69
C GLU A 20 26.01 0.95 4.31
N GLU A 21 25.45 0.25 5.29
CA GLU A 21 24.49 -0.84 5.07
C GLU A 21 23.18 -0.35 4.43
N ILE A 22 22.65 0.79 4.90
CA ILE A 22 21.45 1.40 4.32
C ILE A 22 21.67 1.76 2.86
N LEU A 23 22.78 2.40 2.53
CA LEU A 23 23.13 2.77 1.15
C LEU A 23 23.35 1.53 0.25
N GLY A 24 23.94 0.48 0.80
CA GLY A 24 24.13 -0.79 0.09
C GLY A 24 22.81 -1.53 -0.19
N MET A 25 21.82 -1.42 0.69
CA MET A 25 20.50 -2.03 0.53
C MET A 25 19.57 -1.24 -0.40
N LEU A 26 19.80 0.07 -0.53
CA LEU A 26 18.92 0.96 -1.29
C LEU A 26 18.65 0.53 -2.74
N PRO A 27 19.65 0.11 -3.54
CA PRO A 27 19.41 -0.35 -4.91
C PRO A 27 18.59 -1.64 -4.96
N ILE A 28 18.77 -2.54 -3.99
CA ILE A 28 18.03 -3.80 -3.89
C ILE A 28 16.55 -3.49 -3.56
N VAL A 29 16.31 -2.63 -2.58
CA VAL A 29 14.96 -2.20 -2.21
C VAL A 29 14.28 -1.48 -3.37
N ALA A 30 14.97 -0.59 -4.08
CA ALA A 30 14.44 0.10 -5.25
C ALA A 30 14.06 -0.88 -6.36
N LEU A 31 14.89 -1.91 -6.61
CA LEU A 31 14.60 -2.94 -7.60
C LEU A 31 13.35 -3.75 -7.23
N PHE A 32 13.25 -4.20 -5.98
CA PHE A 32 12.06 -4.92 -5.48
C PHE A 32 10.81 -4.06 -5.57
N PHE A 33 10.91 -2.78 -5.23
CA PHE A 33 9.79 -1.85 -5.34
C PHE A 33 9.35 -1.67 -6.80
N ALA A 34 10.30 -1.50 -7.73
CA ALA A 34 10.00 -1.37 -9.15
C ALA A 34 9.31 -2.63 -9.72
N ILE A 35 9.79 -3.83 -9.34
CA ILE A 35 9.18 -5.10 -9.73
C ILE A 35 7.77 -5.21 -9.15
N GLY A 36 7.56 -4.83 -7.90
CA GLY A 36 6.26 -4.84 -7.25
C GLY A 36 5.26 -3.90 -7.95
N VAL A 37 5.66 -2.67 -8.26
CA VAL A 37 4.82 -1.70 -8.98
C VAL A 37 4.46 -2.22 -10.38
N ALA A 38 5.43 -2.81 -11.10
CA ALA A 38 5.18 -3.42 -12.40
C ALA A 38 4.21 -4.61 -12.29
N GLY A 39 4.39 -5.47 -11.28
CA GLY A 39 3.46 -6.58 -10.99
C GLY A 39 2.04 -6.09 -10.71
N CYS A 40 1.89 -5.04 -9.88
CA CYS A 40 0.60 -4.41 -9.64
C CYS A 40 -0.03 -3.81 -10.91
N ALA A 41 0.79 -3.28 -11.83
CA ALA A 41 0.29 -2.76 -13.10
C ALA A 41 -0.25 -3.90 -14.00
N VAL A 42 0.44 -5.02 -14.06
CA VAL A 42 -0.01 -6.22 -14.81
C VAL A 42 -1.30 -6.77 -14.21
N CYS A 43 -1.35 -6.97 -12.90
CA CYS A 43 -2.56 -7.39 -12.20
C CYS A 43 -3.71 -6.39 -12.41
N GLY A 44 -3.45 -5.09 -12.29
CA GLY A 44 -4.41 -4.03 -12.54
C GLY A 44 -4.97 -4.07 -13.97
N ALA A 45 -4.13 -4.35 -14.97
CA ALA A 45 -4.57 -4.51 -16.36
C ALA A 45 -5.48 -5.73 -16.56
N ILE A 46 -5.17 -6.84 -15.92
CA ILE A 46 -6.00 -8.06 -15.98
C ILE A 46 -7.34 -7.81 -15.30
N PHE A 47 -7.33 -7.32 -14.07
CA PHE A 47 -8.55 -7.09 -13.29
C PHE A 47 -9.43 -5.99 -13.87
N SER A 48 -8.84 -4.92 -14.46
CA SER A 48 -9.62 -3.87 -15.14
C SER A 48 -10.43 -4.43 -16.29
N ARG A 49 -9.88 -5.40 -17.03
CA ARG A 49 -10.60 -6.09 -18.12
C ARG A 49 -11.69 -7.03 -17.61
N VAL A 50 -11.39 -7.80 -16.56
CA VAL A 50 -12.33 -8.77 -15.96
C VAL A 50 -13.54 -8.05 -15.35
N PHE A 51 -13.29 -7.00 -14.57
CA PHE A 51 -14.34 -6.25 -13.86
C PHE A 51 -14.91 -5.07 -14.67
N LYS A 52 -14.42 -4.83 -15.88
CA LYS A 52 -14.81 -3.69 -16.73
C LYS A 52 -14.67 -2.34 -16.04
N LYS A 53 -13.64 -2.20 -15.20
CA LYS A 53 -13.30 -0.97 -14.48
C LYS A 53 -12.18 -0.21 -15.18
N ASN A 54 -11.98 1.06 -14.79
CA ASN A 54 -10.87 1.85 -15.31
C ASN A 54 -9.53 1.24 -14.83
N PHE A 55 -8.56 1.16 -15.73
CA PHE A 55 -7.22 0.64 -15.44
C PHE A 55 -6.55 1.39 -14.29
N PHE A 56 -6.60 2.71 -14.31
CA PHE A 56 -5.95 3.54 -13.28
C PHE A 56 -6.59 3.35 -11.90
N GLU A 57 -7.90 3.19 -11.84
CA GLU A 57 -8.63 2.88 -10.60
C GLU A 57 -8.17 1.54 -10.02
N THR A 58 -8.16 0.50 -10.83
CA THR A 58 -7.77 -0.84 -10.41
C THR A 58 -6.29 -0.90 -10.01
N TRP A 59 -5.44 -0.18 -10.73
CA TRP A 59 -4.02 -0.08 -10.42
C TRP A 59 -3.76 0.67 -9.11
N ALA A 60 -4.47 1.77 -8.85
CA ALA A 60 -4.38 2.51 -7.59
C ALA A 60 -4.77 1.64 -6.38
N VAL A 61 -5.83 0.83 -6.50
CA VAL A 61 -6.23 -0.15 -5.47
C VAL A 61 -5.15 -1.21 -5.29
N ALA A 62 -4.56 -1.74 -6.36
CA ALA A 62 -3.48 -2.71 -6.31
C ALA A 62 -2.21 -2.13 -5.64
N LEU A 63 -1.88 -0.87 -5.88
CA LEU A 63 -0.78 -0.19 -5.17
C LEU A 63 -1.05 -0.04 -3.67
N GLY A 64 -2.32 0.12 -3.28
CA GLY A 64 -2.74 0.10 -1.88
C GLY A 64 -2.34 -1.18 -1.15
N CYS A 65 -2.29 -2.32 -1.86
CA CYS A 65 -1.82 -3.59 -1.32
C CYS A 65 -0.33 -3.55 -0.94
N MET A 66 0.51 -2.85 -1.69
CA MET A 66 1.95 -2.74 -1.39
C MET A 66 2.24 -1.90 -0.15
N VAL A 67 1.40 -0.90 0.10
CA VAL A 67 1.60 0.03 1.23
C VAL A 67 1.10 -0.56 2.54
N GLY A 68 0.09 -1.42 2.48
CA GLY A 68 -0.52 -2.06 3.65
C GLY A 68 -1.32 -1.09 4.52
N PHE A 69 -1.98 -1.65 5.54
CA PHE A 69 -2.70 -0.86 6.54
C PHE A 69 -1.76 -0.60 7.75
N PRO A 70 -1.76 0.57 8.39
CA PRO A 70 -2.64 1.74 8.26
C PRO A 70 -2.16 2.83 7.28
N PRO A 71 -0.92 2.78 6.70
CA PRO A 71 -0.47 3.86 5.81
C PRO A 71 -1.35 4.05 4.57
N SER A 72 -1.95 2.99 4.03
CA SER A 72 -2.88 3.08 2.90
C SER A 72 -4.06 4.03 3.16
N LEU A 73 -4.56 4.07 4.41
CA LEU A 73 -5.61 5.01 4.81
C LEU A 73 -5.13 6.46 4.78
N LEU A 74 -3.90 6.72 5.21
CA LEU A 74 -3.32 8.07 5.20
C LEU A 74 -3.07 8.55 3.77
N VAL A 75 -2.55 7.69 2.91
CA VAL A 75 -2.33 7.99 1.48
C VAL A 75 -3.67 8.27 0.79
N ALA A 76 -4.70 7.46 1.02
CA ALA A 76 -6.01 7.67 0.44
C ALA A 76 -6.63 9.02 0.85
N LYS A 77 -6.52 9.38 2.14
CA LYS A 77 -7.00 10.67 2.65
C LYS A 77 -6.21 11.85 2.10
N ALA A 78 -4.89 11.73 2.04
CA ALA A 78 -4.03 12.78 1.50
C ALA A 78 -4.30 13.01 -0.01
N ALA A 79 -4.41 11.94 -0.79
CA ALA A 79 -4.74 12.02 -2.21
C ALA A 79 -6.12 12.64 -2.45
N ALA A 80 -7.12 12.27 -1.65
CA ALA A 80 -8.45 12.85 -1.74
C ALA A 80 -8.46 14.36 -1.41
N ALA A 81 -7.73 14.77 -0.36
CA ALA A 81 -7.61 16.17 0.03
C ALA A 81 -6.90 17.01 -1.05
N ASP A 82 -5.86 16.44 -1.67
CA ASP A 82 -5.12 17.09 -2.76
C ASP A 82 -6.00 17.25 -4.00
N LEU A 83 -6.78 16.24 -4.36
CA LEU A 83 -7.75 16.33 -5.46
C LEU A 83 -8.82 17.39 -5.20
N LYS A 84 -9.33 17.50 -3.97
CA LYS A 84 -10.30 18.54 -3.60
C LYS A 84 -9.73 19.93 -3.86
N THR A 85 -8.47 20.15 -3.46
CA THR A 85 -7.82 21.45 -3.59
C THR A 85 -7.47 21.78 -5.05
N ASN A 86 -6.98 20.79 -5.82
CA ASN A 86 -6.50 21.02 -7.18
C ASN A 86 -7.61 21.03 -8.24
N MET A 87 -8.72 20.34 -7.99
CA MET A 87 -9.85 20.24 -8.93
C MET A 87 -11.06 21.06 -8.52
N ASP A 88 -10.97 21.82 -7.43
CA ASP A 88 -12.06 22.66 -6.88
C ASP A 88 -13.38 21.89 -6.79
N LEU A 89 -13.31 20.68 -6.21
CA LEU A 89 -14.46 19.80 -6.06
C LEU A 89 -15.40 20.32 -4.97
N ASP A 90 -16.69 20.28 -5.24
CA ASP A 90 -17.72 20.53 -4.24
C ASP A 90 -17.70 19.47 -3.13
N ASP A 91 -18.19 19.84 -1.95
CA ASP A 91 -18.14 18.98 -0.76
C ASP A 91 -18.88 17.65 -0.96
N GLU A 92 -20.01 17.67 -1.69
CA GLU A 92 -20.82 16.49 -1.95
C GLU A 92 -20.07 15.48 -2.85
N THR A 93 -19.45 15.94 -3.93
CA THR A 93 -18.64 15.11 -4.83
C THR A 93 -17.42 14.57 -4.12
N TYR A 94 -16.76 15.38 -3.28
CA TYR A 94 -15.63 14.95 -2.48
C TYR A 94 -16.00 13.82 -1.51
N GLU A 95 -17.09 13.99 -0.74
CA GLU A 95 -17.55 12.97 0.21
C GLU A 95 -17.96 11.67 -0.49
N ALA A 96 -18.66 11.75 -1.63
CA ALA A 96 -19.01 10.59 -2.43
C ALA A 96 -17.77 9.84 -2.95
N MET A 97 -16.76 10.57 -3.41
CA MET A 97 -15.49 10.00 -3.88
C MET A 97 -14.73 9.31 -2.73
N VAL A 98 -14.60 9.95 -1.59
CA VAL A 98 -13.96 9.38 -0.41
C VAL A 98 -14.69 8.13 0.07
N ALA A 99 -16.02 8.18 0.15
CA ALA A 99 -16.84 7.04 0.56
C ALA A 99 -16.71 5.84 -0.40
N TYR A 100 -16.46 6.09 -1.68
CA TYR A 100 -16.28 5.03 -2.68
C TYR A 100 -14.87 4.43 -2.68
N TYR A 101 -13.82 5.26 -2.68
CA TYR A 101 -12.43 4.78 -2.86
C TYR A 101 -11.75 4.39 -1.55
N GLN A 102 -12.02 5.08 -0.45
CA GLN A 102 -11.34 4.82 0.82
C GLN A 102 -11.54 3.39 1.33
N PRO A 103 -12.76 2.80 1.34
CA PRO A 103 -12.94 1.43 1.76
C PRO A 103 -12.17 0.42 0.89
N GLN A 104 -12.13 0.64 -0.43
CA GLN A 104 -11.45 -0.26 -1.37
C GLN A 104 -9.93 -0.31 -1.09
N ILE A 105 -9.30 0.85 -0.88
CA ILE A 105 -7.87 0.95 -0.59
C ILE A 105 -7.56 0.38 0.80
N VAL A 106 -8.39 0.65 1.80
CA VAL A 106 -8.19 0.12 3.16
C VAL A 106 -8.35 -1.40 3.20
N ILE A 107 -9.40 -1.93 2.57
CA ILE A 107 -9.64 -3.38 2.53
C ILE A 107 -8.50 -4.08 1.79
N SER A 108 -8.03 -3.54 0.67
CA SER A 108 -6.89 -4.10 -0.07
C SER A 108 -5.64 -4.19 0.82
N GLY A 109 -5.31 -3.13 1.55
CA GLY A 109 -4.17 -3.11 2.46
C GLY A 109 -4.30 -4.07 3.64
N VAL A 110 -5.50 -4.22 4.22
CA VAL A 110 -5.76 -5.15 5.33
C VAL A 110 -5.67 -6.59 4.87
N VAL A 111 -6.29 -6.93 3.72
CA VAL A 111 -6.28 -8.30 3.18
C VAL A 111 -4.86 -8.76 2.88
N THR A 112 -4.05 -7.89 2.27
CA THR A 112 -2.66 -8.22 1.95
C THR A 112 -1.85 -8.52 3.21
N ILE A 113 -1.91 -7.67 4.23
CA ILE A 113 -1.13 -7.89 5.46
C ILE A 113 -1.59 -9.13 6.21
N SER A 114 -2.90 -9.38 6.33
CA SER A 114 -3.40 -10.46 7.16
C SER A 114 -3.33 -11.82 6.47
N VAL A 115 -3.64 -11.91 5.18
CA VAL A 115 -3.73 -13.18 4.45
C VAL A 115 -2.39 -13.58 3.84
N GLU A 116 -1.76 -12.70 3.06
CA GLU A 116 -0.48 -13.03 2.40
C GLU A 116 0.64 -13.24 3.41
N THR A 117 0.76 -12.36 4.40
CA THR A 117 1.80 -12.49 5.43
C THR A 117 1.60 -13.75 6.24
N GLY A 118 0.36 -14.12 6.57
CA GLY A 118 0.04 -15.35 7.27
C GLY A 118 0.40 -16.60 6.46
N ILE A 119 0.11 -16.61 5.16
CA ILE A 119 0.45 -17.73 4.26
C ILE A 119 1.98 -17.84 4.12
N ILE A 120 2.67 -16.73 3.82
CA ILE A 120 4.12 -16.73 3.63
C ILE A 120 4.84 -17.15 4.91
N ALA A 121 4.42 -16.61 6.07
CA ALA A 121 4.96 -17.01 7.35
C ALA A 121 4.73 -18.49 7.65
N GLY A 122 3.54 -19.02 7.35
CA GLY A 122 3.22 -20.43 7.49
C GLY A 122 4.10 -21.34 6.63
N ILE A 123 4.36 -20.96 5.38
CA ILE A 123 5.25 -21.69 4.49
C ILE A 123 6.70 -21.64 4.99
N LEU A 124 7.20 -20.47 5.39
CA LEU A 124 8.56 -20.31 5.90
C LEU A 124 8.80 -21.14 7.15
N VAL A 125 7.87 -21.13 8.10
CA VAL A 125 7.95 -21.95 9.33
C VAL A 125 7.94 -23.44 9.00
N SER A 126 7.25 -23.87 7.94
CA SER A 126 7.24 -25.28 7.53
C SER A 126 8.52 -25.75 6.83
N LEU A 127 9.38 -24.82 6.41
CA LEU A 127 10.66 -25.10 5.72
C LEU A 127 11.86 -25.10 6.69
N ILE A 128 11.69 -24.63 7.90
CA ILE A 128 12.69 -24.62 8.98
C ILE A 128 12.46 -25.79 9.93
#